data_fdf606269bc36bcc74cd1f4948abab29
#
_entry.id   fdf606269bc36bcc74cd1f4948abab29
#
_cell.length_a   1.000
_cell.length_b   1.000
_cell.length_c   1.000
_cell.angle_alpha   90.00
_cell.angle_beta   90.00
_cell.angle_gamma   90.00
#
_symmetry.space_group_name_H-M   'P 1'
#
loop_
_entity.id
_entity.type
_entity.pdbx_description
1 polymer ?
#
loop_
_entity_poly.entity_id
_entity_poly.type
_entity_poly.pdbx_seq_one_letter_code
_entity_poly.pdbx_strand_id
1 'polypeptide(L)'
;MLKKFGQFVLNSNLFLAVSAYVFVAGVNKDYSGNLNYSVGVFFAILGVYNFHRLIKLRQGKLQVNILIWTEQHSTFLWISSVLGLVLSVVFLAPQFVEKINILGIFAVLLLISISYVVLKIREIPLIKAVLIAFCWMLVATVIPDYSNSSLETHSFFSFFLFLGLTIPADIKDLNFDSKSLKTIPQIIGINAAIAVSFVFISAFIFLQNTTLNLTFSVQLFGLFWLLLAYFFYFRNTNFRIELVDGILLIFGLSFWLN
;
A
#
# COMPACT_ATOMS: atom_id res chain seq x y z
N MET A 1 16.08 22.42 5.95
CA MET A 1 15.06 21.88 6.88
C MET A 1 14.03 21.02 6.12
N LEU A 2 13.36 21.52 5.11
CA LEU A 2 12.33 20.82 4.32
C LEU A 2 12.79 19.46 3.74
N LYS A 3 14.01 19.36 3.21
CA LYS A 3 14.56 18.11 2.65
C LYS A 3 14.69 17.01 3.72
N LYS A 4 15.13 17.35 4.93
CA LYS A 4 15.23 16.39 6.04
C LYS A 4 13.87 15.93 6.52
N PHE A 5 12.89 16.85 6.60
CA PHE A 5 11.51 16.52 6.95
C PHE A 5 10.87 15.59 5.91
N GLY A 6 10.98 15.91 4.62
CA GLY A 6 10.47 15.05 3.56
C GLY A 6 11.11 13.64 3.58
N GLN A 7 12.42 13.57 3.83
CA GLN A 7 13.09 12.28 4.01
C GLN A 7 12.56 11.49 5.21
N PHE A 8 12.28 12.18 6.34
CA PHE A 8 11.71 11.55 7.52
C PHE A 8 10.33 10.97 7.21
N VAL A 9 9.43 11.75 6.60
CA VAL A 9 8.06 11.33 6.26
C VAL A 9 8.06 10.10 5.33
N LEU A 10 8.93 10.09 4.31
CA LEU A 10 9.03 8.95 3.39
C LEU A 10 9.69 7.72 4.04
N ASN A 11 10.77 7.93 4.79
CA ASN A 11 11.51 6.81 5.38
C ASN A 11 10.79 6.21 6.60
N SER A 12 9.93 6.95 7.30
CA SER A 12 9.11 6.41 8.40
C SER A 12 7.82 5.71 7.94
N ASN A 13 7.60 5.56 6.64
CA ASN A 13 6.35 5.08 6.03
C ASN A 13 5.10 5.90 6.37
N LEU A 14 5.29 7.11 6.94
CA LEU A 14 4.19 8.00 7.30
C LEU A 14 3.41 8.44 6.06
N PHE A 15 4.11 8.74 4.94
CA PHE A 15 3.46 9.11 3.69
C PHE A 15 2.54 8.01 3.16
N LEU A 16 3.02 6.77 3.16
CA LEU A 16 2.21 5.61 2.76
C LEU A 16 1.00 5.43 3.67
N ALA A 17 1.18 5.55 5.00
CA ALA A 17 0.09 5.40 5.96
C ALA A 17 -0.98 6.49 5.80
N VAL A 18 -0.58 7.76 5.57
CA VAL A 18 -1.51 8.86 5.27
C VAL A 18 -2.23 8.63 3.95
N SER A 19 -1.51 8.25 2.89
CA SER A 19 -2.11 7.96 1.59
C SER A 19 -3.14 6.83 1.67
N ALA A 20 -2.84 5.79 2.43
CA ALA A 20 -3.76 4.69 2.68
C ALA A 20 -4.99 5.13 3.50
N TYR A 21 -4.79 5.93 4.55
CA TYR A 21 -5.89 6.52 5.32
C TYR A 21 -6.86 7.27 4.42
N VAL A 22 -6.33 8.18 3.59
CA VAL A 22 -7.17 9.00 2.69
C VAL A 22 -7.88 8.12 1.65
N PHE A 23 -7.21 7.10 1.11
CA PHE A 23 -7.84 6.15 0.19
C PHE A 23 -8.99 5.39 0.86
N VAL A 24 -8.73 4.76 2.01
CA VAL A 24 -9.73 3.96 2.73
C VAL A 24 -10.90 4.83 3.18
N ALA A 25 -10.63 6.03 3.71
CA ALA A 25 -11.66 6.97 4.13
C ALA A 25 -12.52 7.46 2.95
N GLY A 26 -11.91 7.68 1.78
CA GLY A 26 -12.62 8.12 0.59
C GLY A 26 -13.52 7.03 0.00
N VAL A 27 -12.95 5.82 -0.20
CA VAL A 27 -13.71 4.67 -0.75
C VAL A 27 -14.90 4.31 0.15
N ASN A 28 -14.73 4.42 1.45
CA ASN A 28 -15.73 4.00 2.43
C ASN A 28 -16.44 5.20 3.10
N LYS A 29 -16.59 6.34 2.42
CA LYS A 29 -17.15 7.57 3.00
C LYS A 29 -18.53 7.38 3.62
N ASP A 30 -19.34 6.50 3.05
CA ASP A 30 -20.72 6.24 3.46
C ASP A 30 -20.82 5.17 4.58
N TYR A 31 -19.69 4.59 4.98
CA TYR A 31 -19.64 3.60 6.04
C TYR A 31 -19.71 4.26 7.42
N SER A 32 -20.65 3.88 8.27
CA SER A 32 -20.89 4.49 9.59
C SER A 32 -19.67 4.41 10.54
N GLY A 33 -18.85 3.37 10.42
CA GLY A 33 -17.60 3.18 11.17
C GLY A 33 -16.34 3.70 10.49
N ASN A 34 -16.47 4.41 9.36
CA ASN A 34 -15.36 4.76 8.47
C ASN A 34 -14.20 5.44 9.19
N LEU A 35 -14.45 6.43 10.04
CA LEU A 35 -13.37 7.18 10.70
C LEU A 35 -12.50 6.25 11.56
N ASN A 36 -13.11 5.46 12.45
CA ASN A 36 -12.38 4.53 13.30
C ASN A 36 -11.65 3.47 12.48
N TYR A 37 -12.33 2.93 11.46
CA TYR A 37 -11.73 1.95 10.57
C TYR A 37 -10.51 2.50 9.83
N SER A 38 -10.64 3.66 9.20
CA SER A 38 -9.56 4.29 8.42
C SER A 38 -8.37 4.70 9.30
N VAL A 39 -8.63 5.20 10.52
CA VAL A 39 -7.59 5.48 11.52
C VAL A 39 -6.91 4.17 11.96
N GLY A 40 -7.67 3.10 12.16
CA GLY A 40 -7.13 1.78 12.48
C GLY A 40 -6.21 1.26 11.38
N VAL A 41 -6.60 1.40 10.11
CA VAL A 41 -5.78 1.04 8.95
C VAL A 41 -4.51 1.89 8.85
N PHE A 42 -4.59 3.21 9.08
CA PHE A 42 -3.42 4.08 9.17
C PHE A 42 -2.38 3.53 10.15
N PHE A 43 -2.81 3.22 11.38
CA PHE A 43 -1.93 2.70 12.41
C PHE A 43 -1.41 1.29 12.08
N ALA A 44 -2.25 0.43 11.49
CA ALA A 44 -1.83 -0.90 11.05
C ALA A 44 -0.70 -0.82 10.01
N ILE A 45 -0.85 0.03 9.00
CA ILE A 45 0.15 0.21 7.96
C ILE A 45 1.44 0.78 8.54
N LEU A 46 1.35 1.83 9.34
CA LEU A 46 2.52 2.41 10.00
C LEU A 46 3.26 1.35 10.84
N GLY A 47 2.52 0.58 11.62
CA GLY A 47 3.06 -0.49 12.46
C GLY A 47 3.75 -1.60 11.66
N VAL A 48 3.03 -2.18 10.70
CA VAL A 48 3.51 -3.32 9.90
C VAL A 48 4.71 -2.94 9.03
N TYR A 49 4.65 -1.82 8.31
CA TYR A 49 5.74 -1.44 7.41
C TYR A 49 7.01 -1.02 8.16
N ASN A 50 6.89 -0.37 9.33
CA ASN A 50 8.05 -0.08 10.18
C ASN A 50 8.63 -1.37 10.77
N PHE A 51 7.80 -2.32 11.18
CA PHE A 51 8.24 -3.63 11.63
C PHE A 51 8.98 -4.40 10.51
N HIS A 52 8.43 -4.45 9.30
CA HIS A 52 9.09 -5.08 8.15
C HIS A 52 10.45 -4.44 7.85
N ARG A 53 10.57 -3.11 7.98
CA ARG A 53 11.84 -2.41 7.80
C ARG A 53 12.88 -2.81 8.84
N LEU A 54 12.48 -2.95 10.10
CA LEU A 54 13.36 -3.42 11.18
C LEU A 54 13.82 -4.87 10.97
N ILE A 55 12.95 -5.74 10.46
CA ILE A 55 13.34 -7.10 10.09
C ILE A 55 14.35 -7.08 8.93
N LYS A 56 14.10 -6.28 7.87
CA LYS A 56 15.03 -6.13 6.75
C LYS A 56 16.39 -5.58 7.21
N LEU A 57 16.40 -4.66 8.20
CA LEU A 57 17.63 -4.16 8.83
C LEU A 57 18.44 -5.32 9.44
N ARG A 58 17.80 -6.15 10.28
CA ARG A 58 18.43 -7.32 10.91
C ARG A 58 18.94 -8.37 9.91
N GLN A 59 18.28 -8.46 8.75
CA GLN A 59 18.66 -9.38 7.67
C GLN A 59 19.74 -8.81 6.73
N GLY A 60 20.18 -7.55 6.91
CA GLY A 60 21.12 -6.89 6.00
C GLY A 60 20.56 -6.64 4.59
N LYS A 61 19.23 -6.54 4.44
CA LYS A 61 18.54 -6.43 3.14
C LYS A 61 18.04 -5.00 2.83
N LEU A 62 18.70 -3.98 3.38
CA LEU A 62 18.36 -2.58 3.13
C LEU A 62 19.36 -1.92 2.18
N GLN A 63 18.86 -0.99 1.37
CA GLN A 63 19.68 -0.08 0.57
C GLN A 63 20.52 0.80 1.50
N VAL A 64 21.77 1.12 1.10
CA VAL A 64 22.74 1.84 1.95
C VAL A 64 22.15 3.13 2.55
N ASN A 65 21.49 3.95 1.74
CA ASN A 65 20.91 5.22 2.20
C ASN A 65 19.77 5.02 3.21
N ILE A 66 18.97 3.95 3.02
CA ILE A 66 17.86 3.59 3.91
C ILE A 66 18.42 2.89 5.16
N LEU A 67 19.49 2.10 5.01
CA LEU A 67 20.18 1.43 6.11
C LEU A 67 20.64 2.44 7.17
N ILE A 68 21.46 3.43 6.77
CA ILE A 68 22.00 4.45 7.68
C ILE A 68 20.87 5.19 8.40
N TRP A 69 19.83 5.59 7.66
CA TRP A 69 18.69 6.28 8.26
C TRP A 69 17.94 5.38 9.26
N THR A 70 17.73 4.11 8.91
CA THR A 70 17.00 3.15 9.73
C THR A 70 17.75 2.81 11.01
N GLU A 71 19.07 2.69 10.96
CA GLU A 71 19.93 2.50 12.14
C GLU A 71 19.81 3.69 13.11
N GLN A 72 19.94 4.92 12.57
CA GLN A 72 19.84 6.15 13.36
C GLN A 72 18.47 6.35 14.02
N HIS A 73 17.39 5.82 13.41
CA HIS A 73 16.00 5.99 13.87
C HIS A 73 15.38 4.68 14.35
N SER A 74 16.16 3.65 14.64
CA SER A 74 15.68 2.32 14.99
C SER A 74 14.74 2.31 16.19
N THR A 75 15.06 3.07 17.25
CA THR A 75 14.22 3.21 18.45
C THR A 75 12.85 3.82 18.09
N PHE A 76 12.84 4.90 17.28
CA PHE A 76 11.60 5.50 16.81
C PHE A 76 10.76 4.51 16.01
N LEU A 77 11.39 3.74 15.09
CA LEU A 77 10.72 2.72 14.29
C LEU A 77 10.14 1.59 15.15
N TRP A 78 10.85 1.16 16.20
CA TRP A 78 10.33 0.18 17.15
C TRP A 78 9.12 0.71 17.91
N ILE A 79 9.22 1.91 18.47
CA ILE A 79 8.11 2.54 19.20
C ILE A 79 6.90 2.73 18.27
N SER A 80 7.11 3.31 17.09
CA SER A 80 6.02 3.52 16.12
C SER A 80 5.41 2.22 15.60
N SER A 81 6.21 1.14 15.51
CA SER A 81 5.70 -0.18 15.12
C SER A 81 4.80 -0.77 16.21
N VAL A 82 5.26 -0.80 17.46
CA VAL A 82 4.47 -1.35 18.58
C VAL A 82 3.21 -0.51 18.83
N LEU A 83 3.36 0.82 18.96
CA LEU A 83 2.23 1.70 19.16
C LEU A 83 1.24 1.65 17.99
N GLY A 84 1.74 1.60 16.75
CA GLY A 84 0.91 1.47 15.57
C GLY A 84 0.06 0.20 15.62
N LEU A 85 0.65 -0.95 15.94
CA LEU A 85 -0.09 -2.21 16.05
C LEU A 85 -1.12 -2.17 17.20
N VAL A 86 -0.75 -1.65 18.37
CA VAL A 86 -1.67 -1.52 19.51
C VAL A 86 -2.84 -0.59 19.17
N LEU A 87 -2.56 0.59 18.64
CA LEU A 87 -3.61 1.56 18.28
C LEU A 87 -4.49 1.02 17.15
N SER A 88 -3.93 0.29 16.18
CA SER A 88 -4.74 -0.34 15.14
C SER A 88 -5.78 -1.28 15.73
N VAL A 89 -5.40 -2.12 16.69
CA VAL A 89 -6.35 -3.01 17.38
C VAL A 89 -7.43 -2.21 18.10
N VAL A 90 -7.06 -1.15 18.83
CA VAL A 90 -8.03 -0.31 19.56
C VAL A 90 -9.07 0.30 18.61
N PHE A 91 -8.64 0.87 17.49
CA PHE A 91 -9.55 1.52 16.53
C PHE A 91 -10.36 0.51 15.70
N LEU A 92 -9.82 -0.69 15.45
CA LEU A 92 -10.52 -1.75 14.72
C LEU A 92 -11.39 -2.63 15.62
N ALA A 93 -11.20 -2.60 16.95
CA ALA A 93 -11.94 -3.43 17.91
C ALA A 93 -13.48 -3.32 17.77
N PRO A 94 -14.09 -2.14 17.57
CA PRO A 94 -15.53 -2.06 17.38
C PRO A 94 -16.06 -2.95 16.25
N GLN A 95 -15.31 -3.04 15.14
CA GLN A 95 -15.68 -3.89 14.00
C GLN A 95 -15.66 -5.39 14.35
N PHE A 96 -14.74 -5.80 15.23
CA PHE A 96 -14.61 -7.19 15.67
C PHE A 96 -15.76 -7.61 16.61
N VAL A 97 -16.20 -6.67 17.45
CA VAL A 97 -17.32 -6.91 18.38
C VAL A 97 -18.64 -7.07 17.62
N GLU A 98 -18.86 -6.25 16.59
CA GLU A 98 -20.07 -6.29 15.78
C GLU A 98 -20.14 -7.54 14.88
N LYS A 99 -19.01 -7.97 14.31
CA LYS A 99 -18.95 -9.09 13.36
C LYS A 99 -17.71 -9.97 13.61
N ILE A 100 -17.89 -11.02 14.36
CA ILE A 100 -16.80 -11.97 14.73
C ILE A 100 -16.05 -12.55 13.52
N ASN A 101 -16.71 -12.69 12.36
CA ASN A 101 -16.11 -13.18 11.14
C ASN A 101 -15.00 -12.26 10.62
N ILE A 102 -15.10 -10.94 10.87
CA ILE A 102 -14.07 -9.97 10.51
C ILE A 102 -12.78 -10.26 11.28
N LEU A 103 -12.88 -10.65 12.55
CA LEU A 103 -11.71 -11.07 13.32
C LEU A 103 -10.97 -12.23 12.65
N GLY A 104 -11.71 -13.20 12.09
CA GLY A 104 -11.14 -14.31 11.31
C GLY A 104 -10.35 -13.80 10.09
N ILE A 105 -10.90 -12.84 9.34
CA ILE A 105 -10.21 -12.25 8.17
C ILE A 105 -8.92 -11.55 8.61
N PHE A 106 -8.96 -10.75 9.69
CA PHE A 106 -7.76 -10.08 10.21
C PHE A 106 -6.72 -11.08 10.74
N ALA A 107 -7.14 -12.17 11.39
CA ALA A 107 -6.22 -13.23 11.81
C ALA A 107 -5.51 -13.87 10.61
N VAL A 108 -6.25 -14.15 9.52
CA VAL A 108 -5.67 -14.66 8.27
C VAL A 108 -4.70 -13.65 7.66
N LEU A 109 -5.06 -12.37 7.59
CA LEU A 109 -4.18 -11.31 7.09
C LEU A 109 -2.89 -11.19 7.92
N LEU A 110 -3.00 -11.28 9.24
CA LEU A 110 -1.84 -11.28 10.13
C LEU A 110 -0.94 -12.50 9.89
N LEU A 111 -1.52 -13.69 9.78
CA LEU A 111 -0.78 -14.91 9.44
C LEU A 111 -0.09 -14.81 8.10
N ILE A 112 -0.76 -14.28 7.07
CA ILE A 112 -0.17 -14.02 5.75
C ILE A 112 1.00 -13.04 5.88
N SER A 113 0.83 -11.94 6.61
CA SER A 113 1.87 -10.92 6.79
C SER A 113 3.11 -11.47 7.50
N ILE A 114 2.92 -12.28 8.56
CA ILE A 114 4.01 -12.94 9.27
C ILE A 114 4.67 -13.98 8.37
N SER A 115 3.89 -14.84 7.75
CA SER A 115 4.38 -15.92 6.87
C SER A 115 5.16 -15.36 5.67
N TYR A 116 4.72 -14.23 5.12
CA TYR A 116 5.39 -13.54 4.04
C TYR A 116 6.85 -13.19 4.39
N VAL A 117 7.11 -12.78 5.63
CA VAL A 117 8.45 -12.38 6.09
C VAL A 117 9.24 -13.57 6.64
N VAL A 118 8.60 -14.46 7.40
CA VAL A 118 9.26 -15.55 8.13
C VAL A 118 9.47 -16.78 7.23
N LEU A 119 8.43 -17.23 6.51
CA LEU A 119 8.44 -18.47 5.72
C LEU A 119 8.94 -18.28 4.28
N LYS A 120 9.47 -17.08 3.95
CA LYS A 120 9.98 -16.79 2.61
C LYS A 120 8.97 -17.04 1.46
N ILE A 121 7.67 -16.98 1.74
CA ILE A 121 6.61 -17.11 0.73
C ILE A 121 6.82 -16.08 -0.40
N ARG A 122 7.42 -14.95 -0.07
CA ARG A 122 7.84 -13.93 -1.05
C ARG A 122 8.80 -14.45 -2.14
N GLU A 123 9.47 -15.59 -1.92
CA GLU A 123 10.42 -16.17 -2.89
C GLU A 123 9.70 -16.97 -4.00
N ILE A 124 8.39 -17.23 -3.85
CA ILE A 124 7.60 -17.85 -4.90
C ILE A 124 7.35 -16.81 -6.01
N PRO A 125 7.67 -17.15 -7.28
CA PRO A 125 7.51 -16.23 -8.40
C PRO A 125 6.11 -15.62 -8.49
N LEU A 126 6.03 -14.33 -8.75
CA LEU A 126 4.79 -13.54 -8.91
C LEU A 126 3.88 -13.47 -7.67
N ILE A 127 4.00 -14.40 -6.72
CA ILE A 127 3.09 -14.48 -5.57
C ILE A 127 3.20 -13.22 -4.68
N LYS A 128 4.40 -12.60 -4.65
CA LYS A 128 4.65 -11.37 -3.89
C LYS A 128 3.64 -10.26 -4.27
N ALA A 129 3.55 -9.95 -5.55
CA ALA A 129 2.68 -8.86 -6.03
C ALA A 129 1.19 -9.18 -5.82
N VAL A 130 0.79 -10.42 -6.16
CA VAL A 130 -0.59 -10.90 -6.02
C VAL A 130 -1.02 -10.89 -4.55
N LEU A 131 -0.17 -11.39 -3.65
CA LEU A 131 -0.48 -11.47 -2.22
C LEU A 131 -0.62 -10.08 -1.58
N ILE A 132 0.30 -9.17 -1.91
CA ILE A 132 0.23 -7.78 -1.44
C ILE A 132 -1.06 -7.12 -1.94
N ALA A 133 -1.35 -7.23 -3.24
CA ALA A 133 -2.56 -6.66 -3.83
C ALA A 133 -3.84 -7.23 -3.20
N PHE A 134 -3.87 -8.54 -2.96
CA PHE A 134 -5.00 -9.20 -2.30
C PHE A 134 -5.21 -8.72 -0.86
N CYS A 135 -4.13 -8.64 -0.06
CA CYS A 135 -4.22 -8.12 1.31
C CYS A 135 -4.72 -6.67 1.32
N TRP A 136 -4.22 -5.82 0.43
CA TRP A 136 -4.66 -4.43 0.32
C TRP A 136 -6.13 -4.31 -0.09
N MET A 137 -6.58 -5.09 -1.08
CA MET A 137 -7.98 -5.15 -1.48
C MET A 137 -8.88 -5.53 -0.30
N LEU A 138 -8.52 -6.59 0.44
CA LEU A 138 -9.31 -7.01 1.60
C LEU A 138 -9.43 -5.88 2.62
N VAL A 139 -8.31 -5.27 3.00
CA VAL A 139 -8.28 -4.22 4.03
C VAL A 139 -8.96 -2.94 3.56
N ALA A 140 -8.74 -2.53 2.31
CA ALA A 140 -9.19 -1.22 1.87
C ALA A 140 -10.66 -1.16 1.48
N THR A 141 -11.23 -2.26 0.98
CA THR A 141 -12.57 -2.26 0.37
C THR A 141 -13.46 -3.41 0.87
N VAL A 142 -13.00 -4.65 0.78
CA VAL A 142 -13.85 -5.82 1.04
C VAL A 142 -14.33 -5.90 2.50
N ILE A 143 -13.45 -5.63 3.47
CA ILE A 143 -13.82 -5.69 4.89
C ILE A 143 -14.87 -4.61 5.25
N PRO A 144 -14.71 -3.34 4.87
CA PRO A 144 -15.75 -2.33 5.09
C PRO A 144 -17.08 -2.69 4.46
N ASP A 145 -17.10 -3.13 3.20
CA ASP A 145 -18.33 -3.52 2.52
C ASP A 145 -19.01 -4.71 3.18
N TYR A 146 -18.23 -5.71 3.56
CA TYR A 146 -18.75 -6.85 4.33
C TYR A 146 -19.35 -6.38 5.67
N SER A 147 -18.76 -5.38 6.30
CA SER A 147 -19.30 -4.76 7.52
C SER A 147 -20.64 -4.08 7.29
N ASN A 148 -20.87 -3.51 6.10
CA ASN A 148 -22.13 -2.89 5.71
C ASN A 148 -23.19 -3.87 5.20
N SER A 149 -22.88 -5.17 5.13
CA SER A 149 -23.74 -6.19 4.51
C SER A 149 -24.00 -5.95 3.00
N SER A 150 -23.19 -5.15 2.37
CA SER A 150 -23.24 -4.77 0.95
C SER A 150 -21.91 -5.12 0.28
N LEU A 151 -21.67 -6.43 0.05
CA LEU A 151 -20.48 -6.83 -0.72
C LEU A 151 -20.71 -6.50 -2.18
N GLU A 152 -20.15 -5.39 -2.63
CA GLU A 152 -20.28 -4.94 -4.00
C GLU A 152 -19.17 -5.49 -4.89
N THR A 153 -19.51 -5.82 -6.15
CA THR A 153 -18.50 -6.27 -7.13
C THR A 153 -17.39 -5.26 -7.32
N HIS A 154 -17.68 -3.98 -7.17
CA HIS A 154 -16.73 -2.86 -7.26
C HIS A 154 -15.58 -2.97 -6.27
N SER A 155 -15.80 -3.55 -5.09
CA SER A 155 -14.77 -3.72 -4.06
C SER A 155 -13.60 -4.57 -4.54
N PHE A 156 -13.86 -5.55 -5.38
CA PHE A 156 -12.83 -6.43 -5.95
C PHE A 156 -11.99 -5.74 -7.03
N PHE A 157 -12.48 -4.65 -7.64
CA PHE A 157 -11.71 -3.94 -8.67
C PHE A 157 -10.48 -3.25 -8.09
N SER A 158 -10.46 -2.92 -6.80
CA SER A 158 -9.30 -2.38 -6.11
C SER A 158 -8.08 -3.32 -6.14
N PHE A 159 -8.29 -4.63 -6.38
CA PHE A 159 -7.22 -5.57 -6.63
C PHE A 159 -6.31 -5.14 -7.79
N PHE A 160 -6.89 -4.66 -8.89
CA PHE A 160 -6.13 -4.17 -10.04
C PHE A 160 -5.32 -2.94 -9.69
N LEU A 161 -5.89 -1.99 -8.92
CA LEU A 161 -5.15 -0.83 -8.45
C LEU A 161 -3.92 -1.25 -7.65
N PHE A 162 -4.10 -2.08 -6.63
CA PHE A 162 -3.00 -2.49 -5.76
C PHE A 162 -1.98 -3.36 -6.49
N LEU A 163 -2.42 -4.22 -7.42
CA LEU A 163 -1.51 -4.99 -8.26
C LEU A 163 -0.65 -4.06 -9.14
N GLY A 164 -1.25 -3.04 -9.74
CA GLY A 164 -0.53 -2.02 -10.50
C GLY A 164 0.48 -1.24 -9.65
N LEU A 165 0.14 -0.92 -8.38
CA LEU A 165 1.02 -0.18 -7.47
C LEU A 165 2.16 -1.02 -6.85
N THR A 166 2.06 -2.35 -6.84
CA THR A 166 3.18 -3.20 -6.40
C THR A 166 4.34 -3.20 -7.37
N ILE A 167 4.09 -2.96 -8.66
CA ILE A 167 5.13 -2.99 -9.70
C ILE A 167 6.19 -1.90 -9.53
N PRO A 168 5.87 -0.61 -9.27
CA PRO A 168 6.87 0.41 -8.94
C PRO A 168 7.74 0.05 -7.74
N ALA A 169 7.15 -0.58 -6.71
CA ALA A 169 7.90 -1.04 -5.55
C ALA A 169 8.91 -2.13 -5.93
N ASP A 170 8.51 -3.07 -6.80
CA ASP A 170 9.40 -4.11 -7.31
C ASP A 170 10.52 -3.54 -8.21
N ILE A 171 10.23 -2.51 -9.02
CA ILE A 171 11.24 -1.81 -9.83
C ILE A 171 12.30 -1.16 -8.91
N LYS A 172 11.87 -0.51 -7.85
CA LYS A 172 12.77 0.10 -6.86
C LYS A 172 13.69 -0.94 -6.21
N ASP A 173 13.16 -2.11 -5.88
CA ASP A 173 13.89 -3.16 -5.18
C ASP A 173 14.69 -4.09 -6.11
N LEU A 174 14.65 -3.90 -7.45
CA LEU A 174 15.28 -4.76 -8.46
C LEU A 174 16.73 -5.10 -8.20
N ASN A 175 17.53 -4.12 -7.73
CA ASN A 175 18.96 -4.31 -7.48
C ASN A 175 19.25 -5.00 -6.13
N PHE A 176 18.26 -5.15 -5.27
CA PHE A 176 18.38 -5.68 -3.91
C PHE A 176 17.64 -7.01 -3.74
N ASP A 177 16.59 -7.21 -4.51
CA ASP A 177 15.85 -8.46 -4.54
C ASP A 177 16.69 -9.54 -5.22
N SER A 178 16.73 -10.74 -4.62
CA SER A 178 17.43 -11.86 -5.22
C SER A 178 16.81 -12.23 -6.58
N LYS A 179 17.64 -12.69 -7.52
CA LYS A 179 17.16 -13.13 -8.84
C LYS A 179 16.20 -14.33 -8.77
N SER A 180 16.17 -15.04 -7.64
CA SER A 180 15.24 -16.16 -7.38
C SER A 180 13.81 -15.71 -7.17
N LEU A 181 13.57 -14.45 -6.78
CA LEU A 181 12.23 -13.91 -6.51
C LEU A 181 11.34 -13.85 -7.74
N LYS A 182 11.92 -13.71 -8.94
CA LYS A 182 11.18 -13.60 -10.21
C LYS A 182 9.99 -12.65 -10.10
N THR A 183 10.27 -11.41 -9.68
CA THR A 183 9.26 -10.33 -9.67
C THR A 183 8.84 -9.96 -11.09
N ILE A 184 7.71 -9.28 -11.25
CA ILE A 184 7.22 -8.86 -12.59
C ILE A 184 8.31 -8.15 -13.39
N PRO A 185 9.02 -7.10 -12.86
CA PRO A 185 10.08 -6.45 -13.61
C PRO A 185 11.28 -7.35 -13.92
N GLN A 186 11.57 -8.37 -13.09
CA GLN A 186 12.64 -9.32 -13.34
C GLN A 186 12.32 -10.31 -14.50
N ILE A 187 11.03 -10.62 -14.69
CA ILE A 187 10.57 -11.56 -15.73
C ILE A 187 10.42 -10.87 -17.07
N ILE A 188 9.71 -9.72 -17.12
CA ILE A 188 9.34 -9.08 -18.40
C ILE A 188 10.15 -7.83 -18.71
N GLY A 189 11.07 -7.43 -17.82
CA GLY A 189 11.84 -6.19 -17.94
C GLY A 189 11.10 -4.95 -17.47
N ILE A 190 11.84 -3.87 -17.19
CA ILE A 190 11.30 -2.65 -16.55
C ILE A 190 10.23 -1.98 -17.42
N ASN A 191 10.50 -1.80 -18.74
CA ASN A 191 9.58 -1.08 -19.62
C ASN A 191 8.23 -1.79 -19.77
N ALA A 192 8.24 -3.13 -19.95
CA ALA A 192 7.02 -3.92 -20.02
C ALA A 192 6.30 -3.93 -18.67
N ALA A 193 7.01 -3.99 -17.55
CA ALA A 193 6.42 -3.93 -16.22
C ALA A 193 5.70 -2.59 -15.98
N ILE A 194 6.28 -1.46 -16.43
CA ILE A 194 5.62 -0.15 -16.37
C ILE A 194 4.32 -0.17 -17.18
N ALA A 195 4.34 -0.69 -18.41
CA ALA A 195 3.13 -0.80 -19.22
C ALA A 195 2.06 -1.64 -18.54
N VAL A 196 2.43 -2.76 -17.92
CA VAL A 196 1.52 -3.62 -17.14
C VAL A 196 0.95 -2.88 -15.93
N SER A 197 1.76 -2.09 -15.21
CA SER A 197 1.28 -1.22 -14.11
C SER A 197 0.19 -0.27 -14.60
N PHE A 198 0.41 0.40 -15.75
CA PHE A 198 -0.59 1.29 -16.35
C PHE A 198 -1.86 0.57 -16.74
N VAL A 199 -1.76 -0.62 -17.34
CA VAL A 199 -2.94 -1.43 -17.72
C VAL A 199 -3.77 -1.77 -16.49
N PHE A 200 -3.17 -2.21 -15.40
CA PHE A 200 -3.89 -2.55 -14.18
C PHE A 200 -4.56 -1.34 -13.53
N ILE A 201 -3.86 -0.21 -13.40
CA ILE A 201 -4.45 0.99 -12.80
C ILE A 201 -5.55 1.56 -13.71
N SER A 202 -5.37 1.54 -15.04
CA SER A 202 -6.42 1.91 -15.98
C SER A 202 -7.63 1.00 -15.87
N ALA A 203 -7.44 -0.33 -15.78
CA ALA A 203 -8.52 -1.27 -15.59
C ALA A 203 -9.34 -0.93 -14.32
N PHE A 204 -8.68 -0.63 -13.20
CA PHE A 204 -9.37 -0.17 -12.01
C PHE A 204 -10.23 1.07 -12.28
N ILE A 205 -9.66 2.12 -12.91
CA ILE A 205 -10.37 3.37 -13.19
C ILE A 205 -11.62 3.13 -14.05
N PHE A 206 -11.48 2.36 -15.13
CA PHE A 206 -12.59 2.09 -16.04
C PHE A 206 -13.66 1.15 -15.44
N LEU A 207 -13.25 0.18 -14.63
CA LEU A 207 -14.18 -0.75 -13.98
C LEU A 207 -14.93 -0.08 -12.81
N GLN A 208 -14.27 0.85 -12.12
CA GLN A 208 -14.86 1.59 -10.99
C GLN A 208 -15.84 2.67 -11.47
N ASN A 209 -15.62 3.29 -12.63
CA ASN A 209 -16.42 4.40 -13.10
C ASN A 209 -17.26 4.00 -14.30
N THR A 210 -18.58 3.98 -14.14
CA THR A 210 -19.52 3.72 -15.23
C THR A 210 -19.81 4.97 -16.07
N THR A 211 -19.50 6.16 -15.55
CA THR A 211 -19.73 7.46 -16.20
C THR A 211 -18.48 8.35 -16.11
N LEU A 212 -18.34 9.25 -17.09
CA LEU A 212 -17.30 10.26 -17.11
C LEU A 212 -17.70 11.41 -16.16
N ASN A 213 -17.30 11.32 -14.91
CA ASN A 213 -17.57 12.29 -13.87
C ASN A 213 -16.27 12.93 -13.34
N LEU A 214 -16.39 13.79 -12.33
CA LEU A 214 -15.25 14.46 -11.73
C LEU A 214 -14.28 13.45 -11.07
N THR A 215 -14.80 12.40 -10.46
CA THR A 215 -14.00 11.31 -9.89
C THR A 215 -13.12 10.66 -10.94
N PHE A 216 -13.68 10.31 -12.09
CA PHE A 216 -12.95 9.75 -13.22
C PHE A 216 -11.81 10.68 -13.68
N SER A 217 -12.09 11.98 -13.80
CA SER A 217 -11.10 12.98 -14.23
C SER A 217 -9.93 13.09 -13.24
N VAL A 218 -10.20 13.08 -11.92
CA VAL A 218 -9.15 13.12 -10.89
C VAL A 218 -8.35 11.82 -10.85
N GLN A 219 -8.98 10.69 -11.10
CA GLN A 219 -8.27 9.41 -11.19
C GLN A 219 -7.37 9.34 -12.44
N LEU A 220 -7.79 9.90 -13.57
CA LEU A 220 -6.91 10.08 -14.74
C LEU A 220 -5.71 10.96 -14.43
N PHE A 221 -5.88 12.00 -13.60
CA PHE A 221 -4.75 12.78 -13.10
C PHE A 221 -3.78 11.91 -12.27
N GLY A 222 -4.27 10.94 -11.52
CA GLY A 222 -3.44 9.94 -10.83
C GLY A 222 -2.60 9.09 -11.78
N LEU A 223 -3.15 8.69 -12.95
CA LEU A 223 -2.37 8.04 -14.01
C LEU A 223 -1.28 8.97 -14.58
N PHE A 224 -1.59 10.22 -14.79
CA PHE A 224 -0.62 11.22 -15.25
C PHE A 224 0.49 11.41 -14.20
N TRP A 225 0.13 11.44 -12.92
CA TRP A 225 1.11 11.46 -11.82
C TRP A 225 2.06 10.27 -11.86
N LEU A 226 1.55 9.06 -12.14
CA LEU A 226 2.38 7.85 -12.30
C LEU A 226 3.37 8.00 -13.47
N LEU A 227 2.91 8.54 -14.62
CA LEU A 227 3.78 8.81 -15.77
C LEU A 227 4.91 9.77 -15.40
N LEU A 228 4.58 10.87 -14.72
CA LEU A 228 5.59 11.81 -14.24
C LEU A 228 6.57 11.16 -13.26
N ALA A 229 6.07 10.35 -12.33
CA ALA A 229 6.91 9.64 -11.38
C ALA A 229 7.93 8.73 -12.08
N TYR A 230 7.50 7.95 -13.07
CA TYR A 230 8.43 7.15 -13.86
C TYR A 230 9.38 7.98 -14.70
N PHE A 231 8.92 9.04 -15.35
CA PHE A 231 9.76 9.92 -16.15
C PHE A 231 10.88 10.53 -15.32
N PHE A 232 10.59 11.02 -14.12
CA PHE A 232 11.61 11.58 -13.23
C PHE A 232 12.51 10.52 -12.63
N TYR A 233 11.99 9.34 -12.33
CA TYR A 233 12.78 8.22 -11.84
C TYR A 233 13.89 7.84 -12.82
N PHE A 234 13.59 7.78 -14.13
CA PHE A 234 14.58 7.46 -15.14
C PHE A 234 15.56 8.58 -15.46
N ARG A 235 15.13 9.84 -15.32
CA ARG A 235 15.99 11.00 -15.56
C ARG A 235 16.85 11.40 -14.36
N ASN A 236 16.44 11.09 -13.16
CA ASN A 236 17.09 11.58 -11.95
C ASN A 236 17.10 10.48 -10.87
N THR A 237 18.31 9.94 -10.62
CA THR A 237 18.55 8.93 -9.59
C THR A 237 18.17 9.37 -8.16
N ASN A 238 17.99 10.68 -7.93
CA ASN A 238 17.53 11.23 -6.64
C ASN A 238 16.01 11.28 -6.51
N PHE A 239 15.26 10.99 -7.57
CA PHE A 239 13.80 10.95 -7.50
C PHE A 239 13.37 9.72 -6.70
N ARG A 240 12.43 9.92 -5.79
CA ARG A 240 11.94 8.86 -4.94
C ARG A 240 10.67 8.25 -5.52
N ILE A 241 10.77 6.99 -5.93
CA ILE A 241 9.64 6.25 -6.48
C ILE A 241 8.53 6.02 -5.43
N GLU A 242 8.85 6.17 -4.14
CA GLU A 242 7.86 6.15 -3.04
C GLU A 242 6.75 7.19 -3.22
N LEU A 243 6.99 8.23 -4.01
CA LEU A 243 5.95 9.21 -4.37
C LEU A 243 4.82 8.61 -5.20
N VAL A 244 5.01 7.42 -5.77
CA VAL A 244 3.93 6.66 -6.41
C VAL A 244 2.80 6.32 -5.41
N ASP A 245 3.11 6.16 -4.13
CA ASP A 245 2.10 6.00 -3.08
C ASP A 245 1.11 7.19 -3.01
N GLY A 246 1.50 8.36 -3.53
CA GLY A 246 0.62 9.52 -3.71
C GLY A 246 -0.57 9.27 -4.62
N ILE A 247 -0.56 8.23 -5.45
CA ILE A 247 -1.71 7.81 -6.25
C ILE A 247 -2.87 7.41 -5.33
N LEU A 248 -2.60 6.71 -4.24
CA LEU A 248 -3.61 6.34 -3.25
C LEU A 248 -4.26 7.57 -2.64
N LEU A 249 -3.46 8.63 -2.37
CA LEU A 249 -3.97 9.90 -1.88
C LEU A 249 -4.88 10.58 -2.92
N ILE A 250 -4.43 10.66 -4.18
CA ILE A 250 -5.20 11.26 -5.27
C ILE A 250 -6.52 10.50 -5.47
N PHE A 251 -6.47 9.17 -5.48
CA PHE A 251 -7.66 8.35 -5.67
C PHE A 251 -8.60 8.44 -4.46
N GLY A 252 -8.06 8.42 -3.24
CA GLY A 252 -8.87 8.61 -2.04
C GLY A 252 -9.61 9.94 -2.05
N LEU A 253 -8.94 11.05 -2.39
CA LEU A 253 -9.56 12.34 -2.53
C LEU A 253 -10.61 12.37 -3.65
N SER A 254 -10.43 11.63 -4.74
CA SER A 254 -11.40 11.58 -5.83
C SER A 254 -12.77 11.06 -5.39
N PHE A 255 -12.82 10.12 -4.46
CA PHE A 255 -14.08 9.56 -3.96
C PHE A 255 -14.89 10.56 -3.11
N TRP A 256 -14.25 11.60 -2.56
CA TRP A 256 -14.95 12.67 -1.84
C TRP A 256 -15.65 13.69 -2.77
N LEU A 257 -15.39 13.60 -4.08
CA LEU A 257 -15.93 14.52 -5.09
C LEU A 257 -17.25 14.03 -5.71
N ASN A 258 -17.75 12.89 -5.30
CA ASN A 258 -19.04 12.34 -5.71
C ASN A 258 -20.15 12.61 -4.66
#